data_1adc2bdccd3e03692a88268a53edf13d
#
_entry.id   1adc2bdccd3e03692a88268a53edf13d
#
_cell.length_a   1.000
_cell.length_b   1.000
_cell.length_c   1.000
_cell.angle_alpha   90.00
_cell.angle_beta   90.00
_cell.angle_gamma   90.00
#
_symmetry.space_group_name_H-M   'P 1'
#
loop_
_entity.id
_entity.type
_entity.pdbx_description
1 polymer ?
#
loop_
_entity_poly.entity_id
_entity_poly.type
_entity_poly.pdbx_seq_one_letter_code
_entity_poly.pdbx_strand_id
1 'polypeptide(L)'
;MATEVKSDITLETSPNPFEVAQQQLDEAAELLQLDTAIHHLLRWPLRELHVTLPVRMDDGSTKVFHGFRVQYNDARGPTKGGIRFHPDETVDTVRALAAWMTWKCAVVDIPLGGGKGGVICNPKEMSDRELELLSRAYIRQVGRIIGLEKDVPAPDVYTTPQIMAWMADEYAFMKGYNEFGVITGKPLALGGSAGRGDATARGGIYCLREAGQALDIDLEGATAAIQGYGNAGSFAHQLGVELVGLKVVAVSDSKGGIYTEDGLDYDEVLAHKQKTGSVIDFPGTMPITNEALLELDVTVSIPSALESVITDRNAANIKAKIIVELANGPTTPEADKILFEAGAYVIPDFLCNAGGVTVSYFEMVQNAYDYYWTEELVHERLDEKMTAAFHAVHDAAQEHKVHNRLAAYLVAVHRVAEAVKLRGWVS
;
A
#
# COMPACT_ATOMS: atom_id res chain seq x y z
N MET A 1 -32.77 45.23 17.90
CA MET A 1 -32.85 44.20 16.86
C MET A 1 -31.40 43.90 16.44
N ALA A 2 -30.86 42.84 16.97
CA ALA A 2 -29.55 42.34 16.60
C ALA A 2 -29.76 41.17 15.64
N THR A 3 -29.30 41.32 14.42
CA THR A 3 -29.34 40.31 13.36
C THR A 3 -28.21 39.31 13.59
N GLU A 4 -28.53 38.11 14.01
CA GLU A 4 -27.62 36.98 14.02
C GLU A 4 -27.27 36.60 12.58
N VAL A 5 -26.03 36.77 12.20
CA VAL A 5 -25.45 36.20 11.00
C VAL A 5 -25.08 34.74 11.33
N LYS A 6 -25.91 33.80 10.91
CA LYS A 6 -25.53 32.39 10.85
C LYS A 6 -24.48 32.22 9.75
N SER A 7 -23.25 31.98 10.14
CA SER A 7 -22.23 31.48 9.22
C SER A 7 -22.52 30.00 8.98
N ASP A 8 -23.08 29.66 7.83
CA ASP A 8 -23.08 28.28 7.31
C ASP A 8 -21.63 27.91 6.98
N ILE A 9 -20.94 27.32 7.94
CA ILE A 9 -19.71 26.58 7.66
C ILE A 9 -20.18 25.24 7.08
N THR A 10 -20.22 25.14 5.76
CA THR A 10 -20.28 23.86 5.07
C THR A 10 -18.95 23.15 5.36
N LEU A 11 -18.98 22.21 6.29
CA LEU A 11 -17.92 21.22 6.43
C LEU A 11 -17.88 20.48 5.09
N GLU A 12 -16.86 20.71 4.27
CA GLU A 12 -16.55 19.85 3.15
C GLU A 12 -16.31 18.45 3.70
N THR A 13 -17.31 17.59 3.59
CA THR A 13 -17.17 16.18 3.94
C THR A 13 -16.22 15.56 2.92
N SER A 14 -15.11 14.99 3.40
CA SER A 14 -14.19 14.23 2.54
C SER A 14 -15.00 13.22 1.70
N PRO A 15 -14.69 13.05 0.41
CA PRO A 15 -15.43 12.13 -0.45
C PRO A 15 -15.40 10.70 0.12
N ASN A 16 -16.48 9.95 -0.08
CA ASN A 16 -16.55 8.55 0.35
C ASN A 16 -15.44 7.74 -0.38
N PRO A 17 -14.52 7.09 0.33
CA PRO A 17 -13.40 6.39 -0.29
C PRO A 17 -13.85 5.27 -1.23
N PHE A 18 -14.99 4.63 -0.97
CA PHE A 18 -15.50 3.59 -1.86
C PHE A 18 -16.04 4.17 -3.17
N GLU A 19 -16.69 5.32 -3.13
CA GLU A 19 -17.13 6.02 -4.33
C GLU A 19 -15.93 6.45 -5.19
N VAL A 20 -14.84 6.91 -4.57
CA VAL A 20 -13.59 7.23 -5.26
C VAL A 20 -13.02 5.99 -5.96
N ALA A 21 -12.95 4.85 -5.27
CA ALA A 21 -12.47 3.59 -5.86
C ALA A 21 -13.34 3.14 -7.04
N GLN A 22 -14.66 3.33 -6.96
CA GLN A 22 -15.59 3.04 -8.06
C GLN A 22 -15.40 3.97 -9.25
N GLN A 23 -15.19 5.27 -9.03
CA GLN A 23 -14.93 6.25 -10.11
C GLN A 23 -13.65 5.92 -10.88
N GLN A 24 -12.58 5.52 -10.17
CA GLN A 24 -11.34 5.08 -10.81
C GLN A 24 -11.53 3.83 -11.68
N LEU A 25 -12.36 2.88 -11.23
CA LEU A 25 -12.74 1.73 -12.05
C LEU A 25 -13.57 2.16 -13.26
N ASP A 26 -14.53 3.07 -13.10
CA ASP A 26 -15.41 3.53 -14.17
C ASP A 26 -14.62 4.15 -15.32
N GLU A 27 -13.61 4.98 -15.02
CA GLU A 27 -12.74 5.60 -16.00
C GLU A 27 -11.95 4.55 -16.81
N ALA A 28 -11.40 3.56 -16.15
CA ALA A 28 -10.71 2.45 -16.81
C ALA A 28 -11.67 1.56 -17.62
N ALA A 29 -12.88 1.30 -17.11
CA ALA A 29 -13.89 0.49 -17.78
C ALA A 29 -14.38 1.14 -19.09
N GLU A 30 -14.53 2.45 -19.10
CA GLU A 30 -14.90 3.22 -20.30
C GLU A 30 -13.82 3.10 -21.40
N LEU A 31 -12.57 3.33 -21.06
CA LEU A 31 -11.44 3.21 -22.02
C LEU A 31 -11.26 1.78 -22.54
N LEU A 32 -11.45 0.79 -21.70
CA LEU A 32 -11.39 -0.63 -22.07
C LEU A 32 -12.65 -1.10 -22.83
N GLN A 33 -13.68 -0.28 -22.93
CA GLN A 33 -14.99 -0.64 -23.49
C GLN A 33 -15.51 -1.96 -22.88
N LEU A 34 -15.42 -2.07 -21.54
CA LEU A 34 -15.85 -3.29 -20.84
C LEU A 34 -17.33 -3.58 -21.07
N ASP A 35 -17.64 -4.88 -21.18
CA ASP A 35 -19.02 -5.34 -21.13
C ASP A 35 -19.73 -4.82 -19.86
N THR A 36 -20.98 -4.37 -20.00
CA THR A 36 -21.74 -3.74 -18.92
C THR A 36 -21.92 -4.66 -17.71
N ALA A 37 -22.10 -5.97 -17.92
CA ALA A 37 -22.26 -6.93 -16.81
C ALA A 37 -20.95 -7.16 -16.07
N ILE A 38 -19.82 -7.17 -16.78
CA ILE A 38 -18.48 -7.23 -16.15
C ILE A 38 -18.23 -5.97 -15.36
N HIS A 39 -18.47 -4.79 -15.92
CA HIS A 39 -18.31 -3.53 -15.23
C HIS A 39 -19.15 -3.48 -13.94
N HIS A 40 -20.42 -3.85 -14.00
CA HIS A 40 -21.29 -3.95 -12.82
C HIS A 40 -20.76 -4.93 -11.77
N LEU A 41 -20.28 -6.10 -12.20
CA LEU A 41 -19.70 -7.09 -11.29
C LEU A 41 -18.46 -6.53 -10.56
N LEU A 42 -17.59 -5.84 -11.29
CA LEU A 42 -16.34 -5.31 -10.74
C LEU A 42 -16.52 -4.08 -9.83
N ARG A 43 -17.68 -3.41 -9.87
CA ARG A 43 -18.00 -2.27 -9.00
C ARG A 43 -18.30 -2.63 -7.56
N TRP A 44 -18.60 -3.90 -7.26
CA TRP A 44 -19.05 -4.33 -5.95
C TRP A 44 -18.25 -5.52 -5.43
N PRO A 45 -18.02 -5.59 -4.11
CA PRO A 45 -17.40 -6.76 -3.53
C PRO A 45 -18.31 -7.99 -3.68
N LEU A 46 -17.70 -9.16 -3.95
CA LEU A 46 -18.43 -10.41 -4.05
C LEU A 46 -19.02 -10.85 -2.70
N ARG A 47 -18.33 -10.57 -1.59
CA ARG A 47 -18.74 -11.01 -0.24
C ARG A 47 -18.23 -10.04 0.82
N GLU A 48 -19.08 -9.83 1.81
CA GLU A 48 -18.76 -9.04 3.00
C GLU A 48 -19.21 -9.77 4.26
N LEU A 49 -18.41 -9.72 5.29
CA LEU A 49 -18.74 -10.24 6.61
C LEU A 49 -18.57 -9.13 7.65
N HIS A 50 -19.63 -8.83 8.38
CA HIS A 50 -19.61 -7.95 9.54
C HIS A 50 -19.65 -8.81 10.82
N VAL A 51 -18.78 -8.52 11.76
CA VAL A 51 -18.63 -9.32 12.97
C VAL A 51 -18.68 -8.47 14.24
N THR A 52 -19.23 -9.07 15.30
CA THR A 52 -19.25 -8.50 16.65
C THR A 52 -18.32 -9.32 17.53
N LEU A 53 -17.41 -8.66 18.22
CA LEU A 53 -16.28 -9.24 18.93
C LEU A 53 -16.35 -8.89 20.42
N PRO A 54 -16.97 -9.72 21.28
CA PRO A 54 -16.91 -9.52 22.72
C PRO A 54 -15.52 -9.93 23.25
N VAL A 55 -14.82 -9.00 23.94
CA VAL A 55 -13.49 -9.19 24.50
C VAL A 55 -13.49 -8.85 25.97
N ARG A 56 -12.89 -9.73 26.79
CA ARG A 56 -12.72 -9.48 28.21
C ARG A 56 -11.48 -8.62 28.44
N MET A 57 -11.71 -7.41 28.98
CA MET A 57 -10.69 -6.42 29.26
C MET A 57 -9.93 -6.75 30.57
N ASP A 58 -8.80 -6.08 30.77
CA ASP A 58 -7.93 -6.31 31.94
C ASP A 58 -8.58 -5.90 33.25
N ASP A 59 -9.50 -4.94 33.21
CA ASP A 59 -10.32 -4.52 34.37
C ASP A 59 -11.46 -5.50 34.71
N GLY A 60 -11.57 -6.62 33.94
CA GLY A 60 -12.60 -7.63 34.11
C GLY A 60 -13.94 -7.31 33.44
N SER A 61 -14.10 -6.14 32.83
CA SER A 61 -15.28 -5.80 32.01
C SER A 61 -15.27 -6.57 30.69
N THR A 62 -16.40 -6.52 29.96
CA THR A 62 -16.47 -6.98 28.58
C THR A 62 -16.72 -5.80 27.66
N LYS A 63 -15.79 -5.55 26.75
CA LYS A 63 -15.96 -4.56 25.66
C LYS A 63 -16.35 -5.27 24.37
N VAL A 64 -17.26 -4.67 23.63
CA VAL A 64 -17.73 -5.20 22.34
C VAL A 64 -17.14 -4.36 21.23
N PHE A 65 -16.39 -5.00 20.33
CA PHE A 65 -15.82 -4.38 19.14
C PHE A 65 -16.58 -4.83 17.90
N HIS A 66 -16.49 -4.04 16.84
CA HIS A 66 -17.04 -4.36 15.53
C HIS A 66 -15.93 -4.50 14.51
N GLY A 67 -16.07 -5.47 13.62
CA GLY A 67 -15.07 -5.71 12.59
C GLY A 67 -15.70 -6.11 11.26
N PHE A 68 -14.88 -6.06 10.21
CA PHE A 68 -15.28 -6.31 8.84
C PHE A 68 -14.26 -7.22 8.16
N ARG A 69 -14.71 -8.06 7.22
CA ARG A 69 -13.87 -8.71 6.21
C ARG A 69 -14.59 -8.61 4.87
N VAL A 70 -13.95 -7.94 3.91
CA VAL A 70 -14.45 -7.78 2.55
C VAL A 70 -13.60 -8.62 1.62
N GLN A 71 -14.23 -9.49 0.82
CA GLN A 71 -13.65 -10.26 -0.26
C GLN A 71 -14.17 -9.65 -1.56
N TYR A 72 -13.34 -8.78 -2.18
CA TYR A 72 -13.80 -7.94 -3.27
C TYR A 72 -13.97 -8.73 -4.56
N ASN A 73 -12.90 -9.39 -5.02
CA ASN A 73 -12.96 -10.24 -6.22
C ASN A 73 -11.93 -11.37 -6.11
N ASP A 74 -12.32 -12.59 -6.47
CA ASP A 74 -11.49 -13.78 -6.44
C ASP A 74 -11.39 -14.47 -7.83
N ALA A 75 -11.66 -13.73 -8.91
CA ALA A 75 -11.58 -14.27 -10.26
C ALA A 75 -10.18 -14.80 -10.60
N ARG A 76 -9.14 -14.14 -10.12
CA ARG A 76 -7.74 -14.52 -10.36
C ARG A 76 -7.17 -15.49 -9.31
N GLY A 77 -7.86 -15.69 -8.20
CA GLY A 77 -7.40 -16.55 -7.09
C GLY A 77 -7.87 -16.06 -5.74
N PRO A 78 -7.37 -16.64 -4.64
CA PRO A 78 -7.77 -16.29 -3.29
C PRO A 78 -7.66 -14.77 -3.04
N THR A 79 -8.60 -14.20 -2.28
CA THR A 79 -8.51 -12.80 -1.91
C THR A 79 -7.35 -12.57 -0.95
N LYS A 80 -6.69 -11.41 -1.06
CA LYS A 80 -5.51 -11.04 -0.27
C LYS A 80 -5.61 -9.61 0.22
N GLY A 81 -5.30 -9.40 1.49
CA GLY A 81 -5.20 -8.05 2.03
C GLY A 81 -5.15 -7.96 3.54
N GLY A 82 -4.62 -6.85 4.03
CA GLY A 82 -4.35 -6.60 5.43
C GLY A 82 -5.60 -6.47 6.30
N ILE A 83 -5.37 -6.49 7.62
CA ILE A 83 -6.38 -6.20 8.65
C ILE A 83 -5.94 -4.93 9.35
N ARG A 84 -6.76 -3.88 9.33
CA ARG A 84 -6.52 -2.60 10.04
C ARG A 84 -7.17 -2.61 11.40
N PHE A 85 -6.46 -2.12 12.40
CA PHE A 85 -7.03 -1.79 13.70
C PHE A 85 -7.02 -0.28 13.84
N HIS A 86 -8.19 0.37 13.69
CA HIS A 86 -8.27 1.82 13.72
C HIS A 86 -9.60 2.29 14.35
N PRO A 87 -9.61 3.37 15.16
CA PRO A 87 -10.84 3.86 15.79
C PRO A 87 -11.87 4.39 14.78
N ASP A 88 -11.40 4.96 13.66
CA ASP A 88 -12.26 5.55 12.62
C ASP A 88 -12.50 4.59 11.44
N GLU A 89 -12.29 3.28 11.63
CA GLU A 89 -12.51 2.31 10.55
C GLU A 89 -13.99 2.22 10.17
N THR A 90 -14.26 2.21 8.87
CA THR A 90 -15.61 2.06 8.32
C THR A 90 -15.67 0.94 7.28
N VAL A 91 -16.86 0.42 7.04
CA VAL A 91 -17.04 -0.59 5.98
C VAL A 91 -16.69 -0.04 4.59
N ASP A 92 -16.95 1.22 4.32
CA ASP A 92 -16.65 1.85 3.03
C ASP A 92 -15.14 2.03 2.83
N THR A 93 -14.40 2.36 3.89
CA THR A 93 -12.92 2.33 3.85
C THR A 93 -12.41 0.91 3.55
N VAL A 94 -12.95 -0.11 4.21
CA VAL A 94 -12.57 -1.51 3.97
C VAL A 94 -12.92 -1.97 2.55
N ARG A 95 -14.08 -1.55 1.99
CA ARG A 95 -14.48 -1.81 0.59
C ARG A 95 -13.51 -1.20 -0.40
N ALA A 96 -13.19 0.09 -0.23
CA ALA A 96 -12.22 0.79 -1.08
C ALA A 96 -10.86 0.10 -1.09
N LEU A 97 -10.34 -0.20 0.11
CA LEU A 97 -9.05 -0.86 0.28
C LEU A 97 -9.05 -2.28 -0.33
N ALA A 98 -10.17 -3.02 -0.25
CA ALA A 98 -10.31 -4.33 -0.87
C ALA A 98 -10.35 -4.25 -2.41
N ALA A 99 -11.01 -3.21 -2.97
CA ALA A 99 -10.98 -2.92 -4.40
C ALA A 99 -9.55 -2.63 -4.87
N TRP A 100 -8.86 -1.70 -4.22
CA TRP A 100 -7.47 -1.36 -4.56
C TRP A 100 -6.52 -2.55 -4.40
N MET A 101 -6.74 -3.44 -3.44
CA MET A 101 -5.98 -4.69 -3.33
C MET A 101 -6.20 -5.60 -4.53
N THR A 102 -7.42 -5.64 -5.11
CA THR A 102 -7.70 -6.41 -6.35
C THR A 102 -6.82 -5.90 -7.49
N TRP A 103 -6.80 -4.59 -7.69
CA TRP A 103 -6.02 -3.96 -8.75
C TRP A 103 -4.51 -4.08 -8.50
N LYS A 104 -4.09 -3.94 -7.25
CA LYS A 104 -2.68 -4.11 -6.85
C LYS A 104 -2.16 -5.52 -7.12
N CYS A 105 -2.91 -6.56 -6.79
CA CYS A 105 -2.52 -7.93 -7.10
C CYS A 105 -2.50 -8.20 -8.62
N ALA A 106 -3.45 -7.60 -9.34
CA ALA A 106 -3.56 -7.79 -10.78
C ALA A 106 -2.47 -7.06 -11.57
N VAL A 107 -2.07 -5.84 -11.17
CA VAL A 107 -1.04 -5.07 -11.87
C VAL A 107 0.33 -5.74 -11.82
N VAL A 108 0.70 -6.38 -10.71
CA VAL A 108 1.94 -7.14 -10.57
C VAL A 108 1.81 -8.61 -11.01
N ASP A 109 0.68 -8.95 -11.59
CA ASP A 109 0.40 -10.27 -12.14
C ASP A 109 0.67 -11.44 -11.18
N ILE A 110 0.19 -11.31 -9.94
CA ILE A 110 0.13 -12.43 -8.98
C ILE A 110 -1.25 -13.06 -9.00
N PRO A 111 -1.38 -14.40 -8.79
CA PRO A 111 -2.64 -15.13 -8.92
C PRO A 111 -3.51 -14.97 -7.66
N LEU A 112 -3.80 -13.73 -7.31
CA LEU A 112 -4.58 -13.37 -6.14
C LEU A 112 -5.67 -12.36 -6.50
N GLY A 113 -6.75 -12.41 -5.75
CA GLY A 113 -7.78 -11.39 -5.72
C GLY A 113 -7.54 -10.34 -4.63
N GLY A 114 -8.52 -9.47 -4.42
CA GLY A 114 -8.45 -8.42 -3.39
C GLY A 114 -9.38 -8.69 -2.21
N GLY A 115 -8.86 -8.51 -1.02
CA GLY A 115 -9.61 -8.54 0.22
C GLY A 115 -9.07 -7.54 1.23
N LYS A 116 -9.85 -7.22 2.22
CA LYS A 116 -9.46 -6.33 3.32
C LYS A 116 -10.24 -6.64 4.59
N GLY A 117 -9.60 -6.47 5.72
CA GLY A 117 -10.24 -6.51 7.03
C GLY A 117 -10.05 -5.22 7.80
N GLY A 118 -10.94 -5.00 8.76
CA GLY A 118 -10.83 -3.89 9.70
C GLY A 118 -11.52 -4.21 11.01
N VAL A 119 -11.02 -3.63 12.10
CA VAL A 119 -11.66 -3.65 13.42
C VAL A 119 -11.66 -2.23 13.96
N ILE A 120 -12.84 -1.79 14.43
CA ILE A 120 -13.03 -0.48 15.06
C ILE A 120 -12.49 -0.57 16.49
N CYS A 121 -11.25 -0.15 16.70
CA CYS A 121 -10.58 -0.14 18.00
C CYS A 121 -9.43 0.88 18.03
N ASN A 122 -9.03 1.30 19.23
CA ASN A 122 -7.80 2.09 19.41
C ASN A 122 -6.71 1.22 20.06
N PRO A 123 -5.79 0.63 19.27
CA PRO A 123 -4.75 -0.25 19.81
C PRO A 123 -3.80 0.43 20.82
N LYS A 124 -3.66 1.77 20.72
CA LYS A 124 -2.79 2.54 21.63
C LYS A 124 -3.33 2.61 23.08
N GLU A 125 -4.60 2.29 23.26
CA GLU A 125 -5.29 2.28 24.57
C GLU A 125 -5.48 0.85 25.10
N MET A 126 -4.93 -0.16 24.41
CA MET A 126 -5.09 -1.58 24.73
C MET A 126 -3.76 -2.19 25.18
N SER A 127 -3.83 -3.08 26.15
CA SER A 127 -2.68 -3.91 26.53
C SER A 127 -2.40 -4.98 25.49
N ASP A 128 -1.18 -5.55 25.51
CA ASP A 128 -0.82 -6.66 24.61
C ASP A 128 -1.77 -7.85 24.78
N ARG A 129 -2.21 -8.14 26.03
CA ARG A 129 -3.17 -9.21 26.31
C ARG A 129 -4.55 -8.91 25.70
N GLU A 130 -5.01 -7.67 25.76
CA GLU A 130 -6.29 -7.26 25.17
C GLU A 130 -6.24 -7.32 23.65
N LEU A 131 -5.10 -6.90 23.05
CA LEU A 131 -4.84 -7.01 21.60
C LEU A 131 -4.80 -8.48 21.15
N GLU A 132 -4.17 -9.36 21.93
CA GLU A 132 -4.17 -10.80 21.64
C GLU A 132 -5.61 -11.35 21.65
N LEU A 133 -6.39 -11.06 22.70
CA LEU A 133 -7.75 -11.54 22.81
C LEU A 133 -8.65 -11.03 21.70
N LEU A 134 -8.50 -9.75 21.30
CA LEU A 134 -9.23 -9.16 20.18
C LEU A 134 -8.85 -9.83 18.85
N SER A 135 -7.56 -10.06 18.61
CA SER A 135 -7.04 -10.71 17.41
C SER A 135 -7.56 -12.14 17.27
N ARG A 136 -7.54 -12.90 18.35
CA ARG A 136 -8.10 -14.26 18.39
C ARG A 136 -9.62 -14.25 18.22
N ALA A 137 -10.33 -13.31 18.84
CA ALA A 137 -11.78 -13.17 18.66
C ALA A 137 -12.16 -12.87 17.20
N TYR A 138 -11.37 -12.02 16.52
CA TYR A 138 -11.56 -11.73 15.10
C TYR A 138 -11.42 -13.00 14.25
N ILE A 139 -10.36 -13.78 14.45
CA ILE A 139 -10.13 -15.03 13.70
C ILE A 139 -11.24 -16.06 13.96
N ARG A 140 -11.75 -16.19 15.18
CA ARG A 140 -12.91 -17.07 15.46
C ARG A 140 -14.13 -16.75 14.61
N GLN A 141 -14.34 -15.49 14.30
CA GLN A 141 -15.49 -15.06 13.49
C GLN A 141 -15.22 -15.23 11.98
N VAL A 142 -14.03 -14.85 11.49
CA VAL A 142 -13.72 -14.88 10.06
C VAL A 142 -13.13 -16.22 9.60
N GLY A 143 -12.73 -17.10 10.50
CA GLY A 143 -11.99 -18.34 10.20
C GLY A 143 -12.68 -19.31 9.23
N ARG A 144 -14.00 -19.19 9.04
CA ARG A 144 -14.74 -20.02 8.07
C ARG A 144 -14.58 -19.55 6.63
N ILE A 145 -14.28 -18.26 6.43
CA ILE A 145 -14.16 -17.62 5.11
C ILE A 145 -12.73 -17.37 4.69
N ILE A 146 -11.75 -17.49 5.60
CA ILE A 146 -10.32 -17.36 5.31
C ILE A 146 -9.68 -18.76 5.08
N GLY A 147 -8.47 -18.77 4.54
CA GLY A 147 -7.70 -19.97 4.22
C GLY A 147 -6.80 -19.75 3.02
N LEU A 148 -5.76 -20.55 2.88
CA LEU A 148 -4.77 -20.43 1.79
C LEU A 148 -5.39 -20.35 0.39
N GLU A 149 -6.48 -21.11 0.15
CA GLU A 149 -7.17 -21.16 -1.13
C GLU A 149 -8.43 -20.27 -1.22
N LYS A 150 -8.71 -19.47 -0.18
CA LYS A 150 -9.93 -18.66 -0.11
C LYS A 150 -9.63 -17.18 0.03
N ASP A 151 -8.97 -16.83 1.12
CA ASP A 151 -8.72 -15.47 1.54
C ASP A 151 -7.58 -15.44 2.55
N VAL A 152 -6.52 -14.70 2.26
CA VAL A 152 -5.30 -14.68 3.06
C VAL A 152 -5.07 -13.29 3.66
N PRO A 153 -5.35 -13.10 4.94
CA PRO A 153 -5.05 -11.89 5.68
C PRO A 153 -3.54 -11.57 5.75
N ALA A 154 -3.24 -10.32 6.12
CA ALA A 154 -1.89 -9.79 6.28
C ALA A 154 -1.89 -8.66 7.31
N PRO A 155 -0.72 -8.16 7.77
CA PRO A 155 -0.67 -6.97 8.59
C PRO A 155 -1.01 -5.70 7.79
N ASP A 156 -1.47 -4.68 8.51
CA ASP A 156 -1.80 -3.34 8.03
C ASP A 156 -1.64 -2.33 9.18
N VAL A 157 -2.32 -1.18 9.12
CA VAL A 157 -2.24 -0.14 10.16
C VAL A 157 -2.54 -0.73 11.55
N TYR A 158 -1.62 -0.51 12.47
CA TYR A 158 -1.63 -0.97 13.87
C TYR A 158 -1.77 -2.47 14.07
N THR A 159 -1.49 -3.29 13.06
CA THR A 159 -1.30 -4.72 13.21
C THR A 159 0.16 -5.10 12.90
N THR A 160 0.69 -6.04 13.65
CA THR A 160 2.12 -6.37 13.69
C THR A 160 2.35 -7.84 13.34
N PRO A 161 3.59 -8.28 13.07
CA PRO A 161 3.91 -9.68 12.93
C PRO A 161 3.51 -10.54 14.15
N GLN A 162 3.56 -9.96 15.36
CA GLN A 162 3.11 -10.64 16.56
C GLN A 162 1.59 -10.88 16.55
N ILE A 163 0.81 -9.91 16.11
CA ILE A 163 -0.65 -10.07 15.93
C ILE A 163 -0.95 -11.15 14.87
N MET A 164 -0.18 -11.18 13.78
CA MET A 164 -0.32 -12.25 12.76
C MET A 164 0.01 -13.63 13.34
N ALA A 165 0.98 -13.72 14.25
CA ALA A 165 1.30 -14.96 14.95
C ALA A 165 0.13 -15.45 15.81
N TRP A 166 -0.48 -14.58 16.64
CA TRP A 166 -1.66 -14.92 17.44
C TRP A 166 -2.86 -15.35 16.58
N MET A 167 -3.06 -14.67 15.46
CA MET A 167 -4.13 -15.00 14.52
C MET A 167 -3.91 -16.35 13.82
N ALA A 168 -2.67 -16.67 13.43
CA ALA A 168 -2.32 -17.94 12.83
C ALA A 168 -2.47 -19.11 13.83
N ASP A 169 -2.04 -18.90 15.08
CA ASP A 169 -2.19 -19.87 16.15
C ASP A 169 -3.66 -20.17 16.46
N GLU A 170 -4.51 -19.14 16.57
CA GLU A 170 -5.95 -19.32 16.77
C GLU A 170 -6.60 -20.09 15.63
N TYR A 171 -6.21 -19.79 14.39
CA TYR A 171 -6.72 -20.52 13.23
C TYR A 171 -6.31 -21.99 13.24
N ALA A 172 -5.03 -22.28 13.58
CA ALA A 172 -4.54 -23.64 13.72
C ALA A 172 -5.29 -24.40 14.84
N PHE A 173 -5.56 -23.74 15.98
CA PHE A 173 -6.38 -24.32 17.04
C PHE A 173 -7.78 -24.70 16.56
N MET A 174 -8.46 -23.80 15.80
CA MET A 174 -9.78 -24.04 15.25
C MET A 174 -9.80 -25.19 14.22
N LYS A 175 -8.72 -25.35 13.47
CA LYS A 175 -8.59 -26.39 12.44
C LYS A 175 -8.14 -27.73 12.98
N GLY A 176 -7.41 -27.73 14.09
CA GLY A 176 -6.77 -28.92 14.65
C GLY A 176 -5.46 -29.32 13.95
N TYR A 177 -4.92 -28.45 13.10
CA TYR A 177 -3.60 -28.61 12.46
C TYR A 177 -3.01 -27.25 12.08
N ASN A 178 -1.68 -27.19 11.91
CA ASN A 178 -1.00 -25.97 11.46
C ASN A 178 -1.18 -25.75 9.97
N GLU A 179 -1.70 -24.56 9.60
CA GLU A 179 -1.82 -24.09 8.23
C GLU A 179 -1.23 -22.67 8.17
N PHE A 180 0.11 -22.58 8.19
CA PHE A 180 0.80 -21.30 8.31
C PHE A 180 0.59 -20.38 7.08
N GLY A 181 0.23 -20.93 5.93
CA GLY A 181 -0.11 -20.17 4.73
C GLY A 181 -1.39 -19.32 4.83
N VAL A 182 -2.23 -19.55 5.85
CA VAL A 182 -3.49 -18.82 6.03
C VAL A 182 -3.32 -17.32 6.23
N ILE A 183 -2.21 -16.88 6.78
CA ILE A 183 -1.88 -15.49 7.09
C ILE A 183 -0.43 -15.22 6.69
N THR A 184 -0.16 -14.06 6.13
CA THR A 184 1.20 -13.61 5.79
C THR A 184 1.67 -12.44 6.65
N GLY A 185 2.97 -12.15 6.59
CA GLY A 185 3.61 -11.13 7.44
C GLY A 185 3.86 -11.63 8.86
N LYS A 186 3.97 -12.94 9.04
CA LYS A 186 4.33 -13.60 10.30
C LYS A 186 5.81 -13.40 10.61
N PRO A 187 6.23 -13.61 11.89
CA PRO A 187 7.64 -13.78 12.22
C PRO A 187 8.28 -14.93 11.43
N LEU A 188 9.56 -14.81 11.11
CA LEU A 188 10.32 -15.86 10.37
C LEU A 188 10.20 -17.24 11.01
N ALA A 189 10.25 -17.30 12.36
CA ALA A 189 10.11 -18.54 13.12
C ALA A 189 8.76 -19.26 12.91
N LEU A 190 7.74 -18.58 12.38
CA LEU A 190 6.41 -19.14 12.09
C LEU A 190 6.12 -19.16 10.57
N GLY A 191 7.16 -19.29 9.76
CA GLY A 191 7.01 -19.37 8.30
C GLY A 191 6.81 -18.02 7.63
N GLY A 192 7.30 -16.92 8.21
CA GLY A 192 7.45 -15.64 7.52
C GLY A 192 8.49 -15.73 6.41
N SER A 193 8.44 -14.84 5.42
CA SER A 193 9.41 -14.76 4.34
C SER A 193 10.57 -13.83 4.67
N ALA A 194 11.80 -14.21 4.38
CA ALA A 194 12.92 -13.31 4.28
C ALA A 194 12.64 -12.22 3.23
N GLY A 195 13.34 -11.07 3.31
CA GLY A 195 13.16 -9.96 2.36
C GLY A 195 11.81 -9.23 2.43
N ARG A 196 10.97 -9.52 3.46
CA ARG A 196 9.66 -8.84 3.58
C ARG A 196 9.79 -7.41 4.13
N GLY A 197 10.84 -7.14 4.92
CA GLY A 197 11.01 -5.87 5.65
C GLY A 197 11.15 -4.68 4.72
N ASP A 198 11.93 -4.78 3.69
CA ASP A 198 12.25 -3.74 2.71
C ASP A 198 11.46 -3.85 1.39
N ALA A 199 10.69 -4.93 1.20
CA ALA A 199 10.04 -5.29 -0.06
C ALA A 199 9.25 -4.15 -0.73
N THR A 200 8.60 -3.29 0.06
CA THR A 200 7.83 -2.15 -0.47
C THR A 200 8.74 -1.13 -1.15
N ALA A 201 9.80 -0.70 -0.45
CA ALA A 201 10.76 0.24 -1.00
C ALA A 201 11.56 -0.40 -2.15
N ARG A 202 12.03 -1.63 -1.98
CA ARG A 202 12.78 -2.37 -3.00
C ARG A 202 12.02 -2.48 -4.30
N GLY A 203 10.74 -2.84 -4.26
CA GLY A 203 9.87 -2.86 -5.44
C GLY A 203 9.75 -1.50 -6.13
N GLY A 204 9.62 -0.42 -5.34
CA GLY A 204 9.60 0.95 -5.87
C GLY A 204 10.93 1.36 -6.51
N ILE A 205 12.07 0.98 -5.92
CA ILE A 205 13.39 1.27 -6.51
C ILE A 205 13.64 0.46 -7.79
N TYR A 206 13.15 -0.79 -7.88
CA TYR A 206 13.18 -1.53 -9.14
C TYR A 206 12.36 -0.82 -10.23
N CYS A 207 11.15 -0.35 -9.92
CA CYS A 207 10.38 0.46 -10.86
C CYS A 207 11.08 1.78 -11.22
N LEU A 208 11.75 2.44 -10.28
CA LEU A 208 12.54 3.65 -10.54
C LEU A 208 13.69 3.36 -11.50
N ARG A 209 14.42 2.24 -11.33
CA ARG A 209 15.47 1.81 -12.25
C ARG A 209 14.95 1.70 -13.69
N GLU A 210 13.83 1.01 -13.86
CA GLU A 210 13.20 0.85 -15.17
C GLU A 210 12.70 2.19 -15.76
N ALA A 211 12.17 3.09 -14.90
CA ALA A 211 11.77 4.43 -15.32
C ALA A 211 12.97 5.26 -15.80
N GLY A 212 14.11 5.19 -15.10
CA GLY A 212 15.35 5.84 -15.53
C GLY A 212 15.77 5.38 -16.94
N GLN A 213 15.74 4.08 -17.20
CA GLN A 213 16.05 3.51 -18.51
C GLN A 213 15.03 3.93 -19.59
N ALA A 214 13.73 3.85 -19.29
CA ALA A 214 12.67 4.19 -20.25
C ALA A 214 12.67 5.68 -20.63
N LEU A 215 13.15 6.55 -19.74
CA LEU A 215 13.21 8.00 -19.94
C LEU A 215 14.57 8.52 -20.34
N ASP A 216 15.58 7.64 -20.50
CA ASP A 216 16.97 8.00 -20.73
C ASP A 216 17.53 8.99 -19.69
N ILE A 217 17.18 8.75 -18.41
CA ILE A 217 17.64 9.51 -17.25
C ILE A 217 18.67 8.69 -16.50
N ASP A 218 19.91 9.20 -16.41
CA ASP A 218 20.95 8.61 -15.56
C ASP A 218 20.59 8.85 -14.09
N LEU A 219 20.47 7.78 -13.33
CA LEU A 219 20.15 7.81 -11.90
C LEU A 219 21.40 7.89 -11.02
N GLU A 220 22.59 7.58 -11.52
CA GLU A 220 23.85 7.69 -10.77
C GLU A 220 24.14 9.15 -10.43
N GLY A 221 24.17 9.47 -9.14
CA GLY A 221 24.32 10.83 -8.62
C GLY A 221 23.09 11.73 -8.81
N ALA A 222 21.97 11.21 -9.35
CA ALA A 222 20.74 11.96 -9.48
C ALA A 222 20.18 12.34 -8.10
N THR A 223 19.75 13.60 -7.95
CA THR A 223 19.23 14.10 -6.68
C THR A 223 17.85 13.54 -6.34
N ALA A 224 17.65 13.18 -5.07
CA ALA A 224 16.38 12.67 -4.59
C ALA A 224 15.92 13.34 -3.29
N ALA A 225 14.61 13.53 -3.15
CA ALA A 225 13.95 14.00 -1.93
C ALA A 225 12.92 12.98 -1.46
N ILE A 226 12.96 12.60 -0.17
CA ILE A 226 12.09 11.56 0.42
C ILE A 226 11.20 12.19 1.49
N GLN A 227 9.90 12.26 1.23
CA GLN A 227 8.92 12.73 2.20
C GLN A 227 8.42 11.55 3.04
N GLY A 228 8.72 11.59 4.34
CA GLY A 228 8.39 10.51 5.27
C GLY A 228 9.54 9.52 5.47
N TYR A 229 10.24 9.62 6.61
CA TYR A 229 11.35 8.74 6.96
C TYR A 229 10.93 7.64 7.93
N GLY A 230 9.78 6.98 7.61
CA GLY A 230 9.31 5.73 8.24
C GLY A 230 9.98 4.50 7.62
N ASN A 231 9.37 3.32 7.78
CA ASN A 231 9.93 2.08 7.23
C ASN A 231 10.17 2.17 5.71
N ALA A 232 9.15 2.57 4.94
CA ALA A 232 9.29 2.66 3.48
C ALA A 232 10.33 3.71 3.05
N GLY A 233 10.30 4.91 3.64
CA GLY A 233 11.21 5.99 3.25
C GLY A 233 12.66 5.77 3.67
N SER A 234 12.92 5.17 4.83
CA SER A 234 14.29 4.83 5.24
C SER A 234 14.90 3.75 4.35
N PHE A 235 14.14 2.68 4.02
CA PHE A 235 14.60 1.70 3.04
C PHE A 235 14.72 2.28 1.62
N ALA A 236 13.88 3.25 1.23
CA ALA A 236 14.04 3.92 -0.05
C ALA A 236 15.34 4.73 -0.13
N HIS A 237 15.76 5.35 0.98
CA HIS A 237 17.07 6.01 1.08
C HIS A 237 18.19 4.99 0.86
N GLN A 238 18.23 3.94 1.68
CA GLN A 238 19.25 2.90 1.59
C GLN A 238 19.34 2.31 0.18
N LEU A 239 18.22 1.76 -0.29
CA LEU A 239 18.18 1.05 -1.56
C LEU A 239 18.32 1.96 -2.78
N GLY A 240 17.87 3.21 -2.68
CA GLY A 240 18.09 4.21 -3.73
C GLY A 240 19.57 4.51 -3.96
N VAL A 241 20.34 4.59 -2.86
CA VAL A 241 21.81 4.74 -2.95
C VAL A 241 22.47 3.44 -3.42
N GLU A 242 22.14 2.30 -2.81
CA GLU A 242 22.80 1.02 -3.07
C GLU A 242 22.51 0.46 -4.48
N LEU A 243 21.27 0.57 -4.99
CA LEU A 243 20.85 -0.12 -6.21
C LEU A 243 20.89 0.76 -7.47
N VAL A 244 20.76 2.08 -7.32
CA VAL A 244 20.63 3.00 -8.45
C VAL A 244 21.49 4.27 -8.30
N GLY A 245 22.33 4.37 -7.26
CA GLY A 245 23.30 5.44 -7.09
C GLY A 245 22.71 6.82 -6.79
N LEU A 246 21.48 6.92 -6.25
CA LEU A 246 20.86 8.21 -5.94
C LEU A 246 21.67 9.01 -4.94
N LYS A 247 21.69 10.32 -5.11
CA LYS A 247 22.13 11.31 -4.12
C LYS A 247 20.91 11.85 -3.37
N VAL A 248 20.61 11.32 -2.18
CA VAL A 248 19.50 11.80 -1.37
C VAL A 248 19.87 13.12 -0.70
N VAL A 249 19.21 14.21 -1.07
CA VAL A 249 19.52 15.58 -0.59
C VAL A 249 18.54 16.07 0.46
N ALA A 250 17.35 15.47 0.58
CA ALA A 250 16.36 15.86 1.58
C ALA A 250 15.56 14.65 2.07
N VAL A 251 15.29 14.63 3.37
CA VAL A 251 14.35 13.69 4.00
C VAL A 251 13.49 14.42 5.03
N SER A 252 12.28 13.90 5.30
CA SER A 252 11.40 14.47 6.32
C SER A 252 10.65 13.42 7.12
N ASP A 253 10.15 13.81 8.27
CA ASP A 253 9.17 13.04 9.06
C ASP A 253 8.01 13.93 9.55
N SER A 254 7.24 13.45 10.53
CA SER A 254 6.08 14.17 11.04
C SER A 254 6.42 15.48 11.78
N LYS A 255 7.70 15.73 12.13
CA LYS A 255 8.13 16.93 12.82
C LYS A 255 8.75 17.99 11.89
N GLY A 256 9.11 17.59 10.66
CA GLY A 256 9.74 18.45 9.67
C GLY A 256 10.79 17.69 8.86
N GLY A 257 11.58 18.42 8.09
CA GLY A 257 12.61 17.83 7.22
C GLY A 257 13.96 18.52 7.33
N ILE A 258 14.94 17.89 6.69
CA ILE A 258 16.33 18.34 6.56
C ILE A 258 16.73 18.34 5.10
N TYR A 259 17.60 19.27 4.72
CA TYR A 259 18.12 19.42 3.37
C TYR A 259 19.61 19.75 3.39
N THR A 260 20.36 19.18 2.46
CA THR A 260 21.75 19.56 2.15
C THR A 260 22.07 19.25 0.68
N GLU A 261 22.81 20.12 0.01
CA GLU A 261 23.29 19.90 -1.36
C GLU A 261 24.35 18.80 -1.43
N ASP A 262 25.08 18.53 -0.35
CA ASP A 262 26.16 17.54 -0.32
C ASP A 262 25.67 16.08 -0.37
N GLY A 263 24.38 15.85 -0.05
CA GLY A 263 23.78 14.54 0.11
C GLY A 263 23.82 14.06 1.56
N LEU A 264 22.88 13.20 1.90
CA LEU A 264 22.67 12.63 3.23
C LEU A 264 23.22 11.20 3.27
N ASP A 265 23.98 10.86 4.28
CA ASP A 265 24.39 9.49 4.58
C ASP A 265 23.25 8.75 5.29
N TYR A 266 22.90 7.55 4.77
CA TYR A 266 21.80 6.76 5.30
C TYR A 266 22.00 6.33 6.75
N ASP A 267 23.20 5.79 7.07
CA ASP A 267 23.47 5.23 8.39
C ASP A 267 23.49 6.33 9.45
N GLU A 268 24.07 7.49 9.12
CA GLU A 268 24.13 8.64 10.03
C GLU A 268 22.73 9.23 10.31
N VAL A 269 21.89 9.40 9.26
CA VAL A 269 20.51 9.90 9.42
C VAL A 269 19.65 8.92 10.20
N LEU A 270 19.77 7.61 9.92
CA LEU A 270 19.02 6.60 10.63
C LEU A 270 19.42 6.55 12.11
N ALA A 271 20.72 6.56 12.41
CA ALA A 271 21.23 6.57 13.79
C ALA A 271 20.77 7.83 14.55
N HIS A 272 20.82 9.00 13.91
CA HIS A 272 20.29 10.23 14.49
C HIS A 272 18.80 10.10 14.82
N LYS A 273 18.00 9.63 13.89
CA LYS A 273 16.55 9.41 14.11
C LYS A 273 16.26 8.41 15.21
N GLN A 274 16.99 7.31 15.28
CA GLN A 274 16.84 6.33 16.36
C GLN A 274 17.15 6.92 17.74
N LYS A 275 18.13 7.81 17.81
CA LYS A 275 18.54 8.47 19.05
C LYS A 275 17.59 9.59 19.48
N THR A 276 17.06 10.38 18.54
CA THR A 276 16.31 11.62 18.83
C THR A 276 14.78 11.44 18.63
N GLY A 277 14.37 10.40 17.90
CA GLY A 277 12.99 10.16 17.49
C GLY A 277 12.53 10.97 16.28
N SER A 278 13.44 11.68 15.58
CA SER A 278 13.14 12.50 14.39
C SER A 278 14.38 12.72 13.54
N VAL A 279 14.19 13.14 12.27
CA VAL A 279 15.27 13.54 11.37
C VAL A 279 15.70 15.00 11.57
N ILE A 280 14.87 15.84 12.20
CA ILE A 280 15.16 17.26 12.41
C ILE A 280 16.45 17.48 13.24
N ASP A 281 17.08 18.63 13.06
CA ASP A 281 18.31 19.02 13.77
C ASP A 281 19.51 18.08 13.49
N PHE A 282 19.51 17.36 12.35
CA PHE A 282 20.67 16.60 11.92
C PHE A 282 21.83 17.56 11.57
N PRO A 283 23.05 17.34 12.11
CA PRO A 283 24.15 18.26 11.93
C PRO A 283 24.53 18.52 10.46
N GLY A 284 24.84 19.76 10.11
CA GLY A 284 25.28 20.12 8.76
C GLY A 284 24.15 20.27 7.74
N THR A 285 22.90 20.27 8.16
CA THR A 285 21.73 20.40 7.28
C THR A 285 20.92 21.67 7.58
N MET A 286 20.13 22.10 6.60
CA MET A 286 19.14 23.16 6.74
C MET A 286 17.76 22.56 6.99
N PRO A 287 16.93 23.18 7.85
CA PRO A 287 15.55 22.73 8.04
C PRO A 287 14.71 23.02 6.78
N ILE A 288 13.79 22.10 6.46
CA ILE A 288 12.82 22.24 5.36
C ILE A 288 11.45 21.74 5.81
N THR A 289 10.36 22.33 5.30
CA THR A 289 9.00 21.81 5.55
C THR A 289 8.68 20.65 4.62
N ASN A 290 7.66 19.87 4.96
CA ASN A 290 7.20 18.77 4.10
C ASN A 290 6.72 19.26 2.72
N GLU A 291 6.05 20.40 2.69
CA GLU A 291 5.57 21.03 1.46
C GLU A 291 6.74 21.48 0.57
N ALA A 292 7.68 22.22 1.14
CA ALA A 292 8.86 22.70 0.42
C ALA A 292 9.75 21.56 -0.08
N LEU A 293 9.80 20.42 0.65
CA LEU A 293 10.55 19.24 0.24
C LEU A 293 9.99 18.64 -1.05
N LEU A 294 8.65 18.55 -1.17
CA LEU A 294 8.00 18.04 -2.39
C LEU A 294 8.24 18.93 -3.62
N GLU A 295 8.46 20.25 -3.42
CA GLU A 295 8.68 21.23 -4.48
C GLU A 295 10.17 21.46 -4.80
N LEU A 296 11.10 20.72 -4.18
CA LEU A 296 12.52 20.81 -4.47
C LEU A 296 12.83 20.50 -5.94
N ASP A 297 13.83 21.19 -6.47
CA ASP A 297 14.36 20.91 -7.81
C ASP A 297 15.30 19.70 -7.73
N VAL A 298 14.71 18.50 -7.78
CA VAL A 298 15.39 17.22 -7.74
C VAL A 298 14.98 16.37 -8.91
N THR A 299 15.78 15.36 -9.24
CA THR A 299 15.44 14.40 -10.28
C THR A 299 14.31 13.49 -9.85
N VAL A 300 14.34 13.03 -8.58
CA VAL A 300 13.40 12.03 -8.04
C VAL A 300 12.75 12.56 -6.77
N SER A 301 11.42 12.50 -6.70
CA SER A 301 10.63 12.74 -5.48
C SER A 301 9.99 11.44 -5.02
N ILE A 302 10.13 11.12 -3.71
CA ILE A 302 9.65 9.84 -3.14
C ILE A 302 8.69 10.13 -1.98
N PRO A 303 7.40 10.37 -2.23
CA PRO A 303 6.38 10.45 -1.18
C PRO A 303 6.15 9.07 -0.54
N SER A 304 6.47 8.98 0.77
CA SER A 304 6.49 7.69 1.53
C SER A 304 5.72 7.76 2.84
N ALA A 305 4.91 8.81 3.08
CA ALA A 305 4.24 9.01 4.37
C ALA A 305 2.72 9.00 4.26
N LEU A 306 2.12 10.09 3.80
CA LEU A 306 0.70 10.36 3.90
C LEU A 306 0.02 10.39 2.53
N GLU A 307 -1.28 10.15 2.56
CA GLU A 307 -2.18 10.37 1.44
C GLU A 307 -2.39 11.86 1.15
N SER A 308 -2.74 12.18 -0.09
CA SER A 308 -3.14 13.54 -0.54
C SER A 308 -2.13 14.65 -0.18
N VAL A 309 -0.83 14.38 -0.33
CA VAL A 309 0.24 15.36 -0.14
C VAL A 309 0.58 16.12 -1.42
N ILE A 310 0.28 15.56 -2.58
CA ILE A 310 0.36 16.21 -3.88
C ILE A 310 -1.08 16.40 -4.39
N THR A 311 -1.49 17.66 -4.46
CA THR A 311 -2.86 18.07 -4.79
C THR A 311 -2.83 19.10 -5.92
N ASP A 312 -3.98 19.53 -6.39
CA ASP A 312 -4.13 20.64 -7.35
C ASP A 312 -3.44 21.94 -6.90
N ARG A 313 -3.21 22.11 -5.59
CA ARG A 313 -2.60 23.32 -5.02
C ARG A 313 -1.09 23.38 -5.22
N ASN A 314 -0.39 22.24 -5.22
CA ASN A 314 1.08 22.18 -5.29
C ASN A 314 1.60 21.40 -6.50
N ALA A 315 0.76 20.64 -7.20
CA ALA A 315 1.20 19.81 -8.33
C ALA A 315 1.95 20.61 -9.41
N ALA A 316 1.50 21.84 -9.70
CA ALA A 316 2.16 22.73 -10.67
C ALA A 316 3.55 23.23 -10.22
N ASN A 317 3.88 23.12 -8.91
CA ASN A 317 5.18 23.53 -8.35
C ASN A 317 6.17 22.36 -8.28
N ILE A 318 5.73 21.13 -8.46
CA ILE A 318 6.59 19.94 -8.42
C ILE A 318 7.55 19.99 -9.60
N LYS A 319 8.85 19.91 -9.31
CA LYS A 319 9.92 19.98 -10.31
C LYS A 319 10.56 18.64 -10.61
N ALA A 320 10.28 17.66 -9.77
CA ALA A 320 10.81 16.31 -9.92
C ALA A 320 10.40 15.71 -11.27
N LYS A 321 11.38 15.10 -11.97
CA LYS A 321 11.14 14.42 -13.24
C LYS A 321 10.42 13.08 -13.04
N ILE A 322 10.78 12.37 -11.96
CA ILE A 322 10.19 11.08 -11.60
C ILE A 322 9.63 11.19 -10.18
N ILE A 323 8.39 10.74 -10.01
CA ILE A 323 7.72 10.65 -8.70
C ILE A 323 7.49 9.17 -8.38
N VAL A 324 8.04 8.70 -7.27
CA VAL A 324 8.02 7.28 -6.83
C VAL A 324 7.09 7.16 -5.63
N GLU A 325 5.87 6.76 -5.84
CA GLU A 325 4.83 6.77 -4.80
C GLU A 325 4.90 5.53 -3.90
N LEU A 326 5.65 5.61 -2.82
CA LEU A 326 5.69 4.53 -1.81
C LEU A 326 4.55 4.62 -0.80
N ALA A 327 4.00 5.82 -0.55
CA ALA A 327 2.77 5.98 0.22
C ALA A 327 1.56 5.48 -0.58
N ASN A 328 0.43 5.24 0.09
CA ASN A 328 -0.83 4.97 -0.60
C ASN A 328 -1.56 6.30 -0.86
N GLY A 329 -1.99 6.51 -2.11
CA GLY A 329 -2.75 7.68 -2.52
C GLY A 329 -2.09 9.04 -2.23
N PRO A 330 -0.77 9.22 -2.43
CA PRO A 330 -0.11 10.49 -2.12
C PRO A 330 -0.52 11.61 -3.07
N THR A 331 -0.95 11.27 -4.29
CA THR A 331 -1.35 12.19 -5.35
C THR A 331 -2.86 12.11 -5.60
N THR A 332 -3.54 13.25 -5.63
CA THR A 332 -4.97 13.28 -5.95
C THR A 332 -5.22 13.12 -7.45
N PRO A 333 -6.42 12.69 -7.88
CA PRO A 333 -6.76 12.55 -9.31
C PRO A 333 -6.58 13.84 -10.14
N GLU A 334 -6.86 15.00 -9.55
CA GLU A 334 -6.68 16.30 -10.17
C GLU A 334 -5.18 16.60 -10.35
N ALA A 335 -4.36 16.28 -9.36
CA ALA A 335 -2.91 16.46 -9.42
C ALA A 335 -2.25 15.54 -10.45
N ASP A 336 -2.72 14.29 -10.62
CA ASP A 336 -2.23 13.38 -11.66
C ASP A 336 -2.28 14.01 -13.07
N LYS A 337 -3.38 14.71 -13.38
CA LYS A 337 -3.56 15.38 -14.68
C LYS A 337 -2.57 16.54 -14.85
N ILE A 338 -2.43 17.36 -13.81
CA ILE A 338 -1.48 18.49 -13.80
C ILE A 338 -0.04 18.00 -13.99
N LEU A 339 0.35 16.98 -13.24
CA LEU A 339 1.69 16.37 -13.34
C LEU A 339 1.95 15.77 -14.73
N PHE A 340 0.97 15.08 -15.30
CA PHE A 340 1.06 14.50 -16.63
C PHE A 340 1.23 15.59 -17.72
N GLU A 341 0.44 16.65 -17.66
CA GLU A 341 0.55 17.79 -18.56
C GLU A 341 1.89 18.53 -18.41
N ALA A 342 2.45 18.56 -17.19
CA ALA A 342 3.77 19.12 -16.92
C ALA A 342 4.92 18.20 -17.37
N GLY A 343 4.64 16.95 -17.76
CA GLY A 343 5.64 15.98 -18.21
C GLY A 343 6.35 15.25 -17.06
N ALA A 344 5.86 15.31 -15.82
CA ALA A 344 6.38 14.52 -14.72
C ALA A 344 5.97 13.05 -14.87
N TYR A 345 6.91 12.13 -14.67
CA TYR A 345 6.66 10.70 -14.74
C TYR A 345 6.32 10.14 -13.37
N VAL A 346 5.05 9.85 -13.13
CA VAL A 346 4.59 9.27 -11.86
C VAL A 346 4.60 7.75 -11.95
N ILE A 347 5.30 7.07 -11.04
CA ILE A 347 5.17 5.63 -10.80
C ILE A 347 4.08 5.47 -9.74
N PRO A 348 2.85 5.04 -10.13
CA PRO A 348 1.69 5.11 -9.24
C PRO A 348 1.80 4.13 -8.07
N ASP A 349 1.21 4.49 -6.96
CA ASP A 349 1.31 3.83 -5.67
C ASP A 349 1.03 2.32 -5.70
N PHE A 350 -0.08 1.89 -6.29
CA PHE A 350 -0.44 0.48 -6.28
C PHE A 350 0.40 -0.41 -7.24
N LEU A 351 1.23 0.19 -8.12
CA LEU A 351 2.35 -0.48 -8.77
C LEU A 351 3.61 -0.36 -7.90
N CYS A 352 4.00 0.88 -7.57
CA CYS A 352 5.25 1.21 -6.92
C CYS A 352 5.44 0.48 -5.58
N ASN A 353 4.44 0.51 -4.71
CA ASN A 353 4.50 -0.10 -3.38
C ASN A 353 3.99 -1.55 -3.34
N ALA A 354 3.76 -2.18 -4.50
CA ALA A 354 3.27 -3.56 -4.58
C ALA A 354 4.33 -4.62 -4.23
N GLY A 355 5.59 -4.25 -4.05
CA GLY A 355 6.62 -5.17 -3.59
C GLY A 355 6.23 -5.92 -2.31
N GLY A 356 5.59 -5.21 -1.38
CA GLY A 356 5.10 -5.80 -0.14
C GLY A 356 4.08 -6.91 -0.32
N VAL A 357 3.10 -6.76 -1.20
CA VAL A 357 2.11 -7.82 -1.48
C VAL A 357 2.71 -8.94 -2.32
N THR A 358 3.66 -8.62 -3.19
CA THR A 358 4.39 -9.62 -3.99
C THR A 358 5.20 -10.56 -3.10
N VAL A 359 5.97 -10.05 -2.14
CA VAL A 359 6.67 -10.91 -1.16
C VAL A 359 5.71 -11.62 -0.22
N SER A 360 4.55 -11.02 0.12
CA SER A 360 3.49 -11.74 0.82
C SER A 360 2.95 -12.92 0.02
N TYR A 361 2.85 -12.81 -1.30
CA TYR A 361 2.53 -13.95 -2.17
C TYR A 361 3.64 -15.01 -2.14
N PHE A 362 4.90 -14.60 -2.17
CA PHE A 362 6.02 -15.56 -2.02
C PHE A 362 5.99 -16.27 -0.67
N GLU A 363 5.63 -15.60 0.43
CA GLU A 363 5.40 -16.24 1.72
C GLU A 363 4.31 -17.33 1.64
N MET A 364 3.20 -17.06 0.93
CA MET A 364 2.17 -18.09 0.68
C MET A 364 2.72 -19.28 -0.08
N VAL A 365 3.48 -19.05 -1.16
CA VAL A 365 4.10 -20.12 -1.96
C VAL A 365 5.04 -20.96 -1.10
N GLN A 366 5.92 -20.33 -0.31
CA GLN A 366 6.85 -21.00 0.57
C GLN A 366 6.12 -21.85 1.63
N ASN A 367 5.05 -21.32 2.23
CA ASN A 367 4.25 -22.06 3.21
C ASN A 367 3.42 -23.21 2.57
N ALA A 368 3.02 -23.09 1.31
CA ALA A 368 2.30 -24.17 0.62
C ALA A 368 3.18 -25.40 0.34
N TYR A 369 4.49 -25.20 0.25
CA TYR A 369 5.47 -26.27 -0.02
C TYR A 369 6.36 -26.59 1.19
N ASP A 370 6.21 -25.89 2.32
CA ASP A 370 7.06 -26.00 3.51
C ASP A 370 8.57 -25.88 3.17
N TYR A 371 8.88 -25.03 2.17
CA TYR A 371 10.24 -24.81 1.68
C TYR A 371 10.53 -23.31 1.58
N TYR A 372 11.45 -22.84 2.42
CA TYR A 372 11.73 -21.43 2.57
C TYR A 372 12.93 -20.99 1.74
N TRP A 373 12.75 -19.85 1.05
CA TRP A 373 13.75 -19.26 0.16
C TRP A 373 14.75 -18.40 0.93
N THR A 374 15.96 -18.26 0.36
CA THR A 374 16.91 -17.25 0.84
C THR A 374 16.42 -15.85 0.48
N GLU A 375 16.95 -14.85 1.15
CA GLU A 375 16.61 -13.46 0.92
C GLU A 375 16.97 -13.02 -0.51
N GLU A 376 18.14 -13.48 -1.01
CA GLU A 376 18.58 -13.21 -2.36
C GLU A 376 17.60 -13.75 -3.41
N LEU A 377 17.08 -14.97 -3.22
CA LEU A 377 16.10 -15.55 -4.14
C LEU A 377 14.77 -14.78 -4.09
N VAL A 378 14.36 -14.31 -2.90
CA VAL A 378 13.16 -13.46 -2.77
C VAL A 378 13.35 -12.15 -3.52
N HIS A 379 14.52 -11.51 -3.41
CA HIS A 379 14.84 -10.27 -4.11
C HIS A 379 14.91 -10.46 -5.63
N GLU A 380 15.53 -11.55 -6.12
CA GLU A 380 15.55 -11.90 -7.55
C GLU A 380 14.14 -12.05 -8.12
N ARG A 381 13.29 -12.81 -7.44
CA ARG A 381 11.90 -13.02 -7.86
C ARG A 381 11.05 -11.76 -7.75
N LEU A 382 11.33 -10.91 -6.78
CA LEU A 382 10.68 -9.61 -6.66
C LEU A 382 11.06 -8.69 -7.82
N ASP A 383 12.34 -8.66 -8.19
CA ASP A 383 12.82 -7.88 -9.33
C ASP A 383 12.12 -8.31 -10.62
N GLU A 384 12.12 -9.60 -10.94
CA GLU A 384 11.41 -10.13 -12.12
C GLU A 384 9.95 -9.67 -12.19
N LYS A 385 9.23 -9.71 -11.05
CA LYS A 385 7.82 -9.33 -11.01
C LYS A 385 7.60 -7.83 -11.14
N MET A 386 8.38 -7.03 -10.44
CA MET A 386 8.22 -5.57 -10.45
C MET A 386 8.65 -4.96 -11.78
N THR A 387 9.74 -5.45 -12.38
CA THR A 387 10.19 -5.06 -13.72
C THR A 387 9.14 -5.37 -14.78
N ALA A 388 8.61 -6.59 -14.80
CA ALA A 388 7.57 -6.98 -15.76
C ALA A 388 6.28 -6.14 -15.58
N ALA A 389 5.91 -5.84 -14.34
CA ALA A 389 4.75 -5.02 -14.06
C ALA A 389 4.94 -3.57 -14.49
N PHE A 390 6.13 -3.00 -14.25
CA PHE A 390 6.48 -1.66 -14.72
C PHE A 390 6.35 -1.55 -16.24
N HIS A 391 6.95 -2.44 -17.00
CA HIS A 391 6.87 -2.41 -18.47
C HIS A 391 5.42 -2.55 -18.97
N ALA A 392 4.63 -3.45 -18.39
CA ALA A 392 3.22 -3.58 -18.76
C ALA A 392 2.42 -2.27 -18.56
N VAL A 393 2.70 -1.53 -17.49
CA VAL A 393 2.05 -0.23 -17.23
C VAL A 393 2.61 0.86 -18.15
N HIS A 394 3.93 0.90 -18.34
CA HIS A 394 4.58 1.86 -19.24
C HIS A 394 4.06 1.73 -20.68
N ASP A 395 4.03 0.49 -21.20
CA ASP A 395 3.56 0.21 -22.55
C ASP A 395 2.10 0.61 -22.73
N ALA A 396 1.24 0.28 -21.76
CA ALA A 396 -0.17 0.69 -21.77
C ALA A 396 -0.32 2.23 -21.72
N ALA A 397 0.51 2.93 -20.95
CA ALA A 397 0.50 4.40 -20.91
C ALA A 397 0.86 5.01 -22.26
N GLN A 398 1.86 4.46 -22.96
CA GLN A 398 2.26 4.89 -24.29
C GLN A 398 1.19 4.58 -25.35
N GLU A 399 0.62 3.38 -25.31
CA GLU A 399 -0.41 2.94 -26.26
C GLU A 399 -1.68 3.79 -26.16
N HIS A 400 -2.18 3.99 -24.94
CA HIS A 400 -3.42 4.73 -24.69
C HIS A 400 -3.22 6.25 -24.53
N LYS A 401 -1.96 6.72 -24.44
CA LYS A 401 -1.60 8.14 -24.24
C LYS A 401 -2.23 8.74 -22.99
N VAL A 402 -2.13 8.01 -21.89
CA VAL A 402 -2.69 8.37 -20.58
C VAL A 402 -1.58 8.40 -19.52
N HIS A 403 -1.86 9.02 -18.37
CA HIS A 403 -0.93 8.99 -17.25
C HIS A 403 -0.82 7.57 -16.66
N ASN A 404 0.32 7.26 -16.04
CA ASN A 404 0.66 5.90 -15.61
C ASN A 404 -0.34 5.31 -14.59
N ARG A 405 -0.98 6.10 -13.73
CA ARG A 405 -2.00 5.58 -12.81
C ARG A 405 -3.19 5.00 -13.57
N LEU A 406 -3.71 5.72 -14.55
CA LEU A 406 -4.80 5.20 -15.38
C LEU A 406 -4.35 3.99 -16.19
N ALA A 407 -3.14 4.01 -16.75
CA ALA A 407 -2.57 2.85 -17.43
C ALA A 407 -2.45 1.61 -16.51
N ALA A 408 -2.05 1.80 -15.26
CA ALA A 408 -2.00 0.72 -14.28
C ALA A 408 -3.40 0.15 -13.98
N TYR A 409 -4.44 1.01 -13.92
CA TYR A 409 -5.83 0.55 -13.86
C TYR A 409 -6.23 -0.22 -15.12
N LEU A 410 -5.89 0.25 -16.32
CA LEU A 410 -6.20 -0.46 -17.56
C LEU A 410 -5.61 -1.88 -17.55
N VAL A 411 -4.33 -2.03 -17.20
CA VAL A 411 -3.67 -3.33 -17.08
C VAL A 411 -4.36 -4.22 -16.05
N ALA A 412 -4.62 -3.70 -14.86
CA ALA A 412 -5.18 -4.49 -13.76
C ALA A 412 -6.62 -4.92 -14.03
N VAL A 413 -7.47 -3.97 -14.46
CA VAL A 413 -8.89 -4.21 -14.74
C VAL A 413 -9.05 -5.17 -15.91
N HIS A 414 -8.25 -5.02 -16.98
CA HIS A 414 -8.24 -5.94 -18.12
C HIS A 414 -7.96 -7.38 -17.67
N ARG A 415 -6.91 -7.61 -16.88
CA ARG A 415 -6.55 -8.95 -16.36
C ARG A 415 -7.63 -9.57 -15.51
N VAL A 416 -8.31 -8.78 -14.67
CA VAL A 416 -9.42 -9.30 -13.84
C VAL A 416 -10.65 -9.59 -14.70
N ALA A 417 -10.99 -8.69 -15.62
CA ALA A 417 -12.13 -8.87 -16.52
C ALA A 417 -11.97 -10.11 -17.43
N GLU A 418 -10.76 -10.36 -17.92
CA GLU A 418 -10.44 -11.57 -18.67
C GLU A 418 -10.66 -12.83 -17.84
N ALA A 419 -10.17 -12.85 -16.59
CA ALA A 419 -10.39 -13.96 -15.68
C ALA A 419 -11.89 -14.21 -15.40
N VAL A 420 -12.67 -13.15 -15.23
CA VAL A 420 -14.14 -13.20 -15.07
C VAL A 420 -14.79 -13.85 -16.29
N LYS A 421 -14.40 -13.44 -17.50
CA LYS A 421 -14.89 -14.03 -18.76
C LYS A 421 -14.55 -15.52 -18.89
N LEU A 422 -13.26 -15.85 -18.70
CA LEU A 422 -12.77 -17.23 -18.81
C LEU A 422 -13.44 -18.18 -17.80
N ARG A 423 -13.82 -17.67 -16.62
CA ARG A 423 -14.58 -18.45 -15.63
C ARG A 423 -16.07 -18.55 -15.93
N GLY A 424 -16.56 -17.88 -16.98
CA GLY A 424 -17.98 -17.90 -17.34
C GLY A 424 -18.90 -17.23 -16.31
N TRP A 425 -18.40 -16.27 -15.51
CA TRP A 425 -19.24 -15.56 -14.55
C TRP A 425 -20.19 -14.59 -15.23
N VAL A 426 -19.81 -14.12 -16.40
CA VAL A 426 -20.59 -13.27 -17.28
C VAL A 426 -20.45 -13.82 -18.69
N SER A 427 -21.59 -13.91 -19.39
CA SER A 427 -21.67 -14.45 -20.77
C SER A 427 -21.43 -13.39 -21.82
#